data_ac3ebd8c335e83e7e6c73a6e454ceb41
#
_entry.id   ac3ebd8c335e83e7e6c73a6e454ceb41
#
_cell.length_a   1.000
_cell.length_b   1.000
_cell.length_c   1.000
_cell.angle_alpha   90.00
_cell.angle_beta   90.00
_cell.angle_gamma   90.00
#
_symmetry.space_group_name_H-M   'P 1'
#
loop_
_entity.id
_entity.type
_entity.pdbx_description
1 polymer ?
#
loop_
_entity_poly.entity_id
_entity_poly.type
_entity_poly.pdbx_seq_one_letter_code
_entity_poly.pdbx_strand_id
1 'polypeptide(L)'
;IAGFPEETLEEHAESLSLVKQLRWNRLGIFTYSREEGTAAYDMDDNVPQEEKERRRKEIMDAQEIIGISLLQKEIGTVQKVLIERVDPLTQMYIGRSAKMAPDNVDGNVRFHPLKDHQPGEFATVKITKVSGANLIGDEVA
;
A
#
# COMPACT_ATOMS: atom_id res chain seq x y z
N ILE A 1 12.53 -7.23 -3.84
CA ILE A 1 12.66 -8.70 -3.79
C ILE A 1 13.49 -9.05 -2.59
N ALA A 2 13.03 -10.02 -1.79
CA ALA A 2 13.76 -10.54 -0.63
C ALA A 2 14.38 -11.90 -0.96
N GLY A 3 15.62 -12.12 -0.48
CA GLY A 3 16.33 -13.37 -0.69
C GLY A 3 16.78 -13.58 -2.15
N PHE A 4 17.21 -12.53 -2.81
CA PHE A 4 17.88 -12.65 -4.11
C PHE A 4 19.11 -13.57 -3.97
N PRO A 5 19.49 -14.33 -4.99
CA PRO A 5 20.66 -15.20 -4.93
C PRO A 5 21.88 -14.48 -4.34
N GLU A 6 22.52 -15.12 -3.38
CA GLU A 6 23.71 -14.63 -2.68
C GLU A 6 23.49 -13.39 -1.77
N GLU A 7 22.25 -12.89 -1.63
CA GLU A 7 21.97 -11.78 -0.71
C GLU A 7 22.43 -12.10 0.71
N THR A 8 23.35 -11.30 1.24
CA THR A 8 23.86 -11.43 2.60
C THR A 8 22.90 -10.85 3.64
N LEU A 9 23.12 -11.17 4.91
CA LEU A 9 22.37 -10.56 6.02
C LEU A 9 22.62 -9.05 6.13
N GLU A 10 23.83 -8.60 5.81
CA GLU A 10 24.22 -7.19 5.80
C GLU A 10 23.45 -6.44 4.71
N GLU A 11 23.36 -6.98 3.49
CA GLU A 11 22.62 -6.37 2.38
C GLU A 11 21.12 -6.32 2.68
N HIS A 12 20.57 -7.36 3.30
CA HIS A 12 19.18 -7.33 3.78
C HIS A 12 18.98 -6.23 4.84
N ALA A 13 19.90 -6.10 5.80
CA ALA A 13 19.82 -5.06 6.82
C ALA A 13 19.90 -3.64 6.23
N GLU A 14 20.72 -3.44 5.19
CA GLU A 14 20.77 -2.17 4.45
C GLU A 14 19.45 -1.89 3.73
N SER A 15 18.85 -2.89 3.09
CA SER A 15 17.55 -2.76 2.43
C SER A 15 16.45 -2.37 3.43
N LEU A 16 16.42 -3.02 4.59
CA LEU A 16 15.48 -2.69 5.68
C LEU A 16 15.69 -1.27 6.20
N SER A 17 16.96 -0.86 6.39
CA SER A 17 17.31 0.49 6.81
C SER A 17 16.84 1.54 5.79
N LEU A 18 17.03 1.26 4.51
CA LEU A 18 16.59 2.15 3.42
C LEU A 18 15.07 2.33 3.41
N VAL A 19 14.30 1.24 3.59
CA VAL A 19 12.84 1.30 3.70
C VAL A 19 12.41 2.20 4.86
N LYS A 20 13.05 2.07 6.01
CA LYS A 20 12.77 2.91 7.20
C LYS A 20 13.11 4.38 6.98
N GLN A 21 14.14 4.68 6.19
CA GLN A 21 14.55 6.05 5.89
C GLN A 21 13.65 6.72 4.84
N LEU A 22 13.34 6.02 3.76
CA LEU A 22 12.56 6.57 2.63
C LEU A 22 11.07 6.72 2.93
N ARG A 23 10.52 5.91 3.83
CA ARG A 23 9.14 5.98 4.29
C ARG A 23 8.15 5.99 3.11
N TRP A 24 8.16 4.92 2.33
CA TRP A 24 7.23 4.74 1.21
C TRP A 24 5.77 4.74 1.69
N ASN A 25 4.88 5.36 0.92
CA ASN A 25 3.44 5.24 1.17
C ASN A 25 2.97 3.80 1.02
N ARG A 26 3.47 3.13 -0.02
CA ARG A 26 3.18 1.73 -0.33
C ARG A 26 4.45 1.04 -0.81
N LEU A 27 4.62 -0.19 -0.41
CA LEU A 27 5.73 -1.03 -0.84
C LEU A 27 5.27 -2.48 -0.88
N GLY A 28 5.43 -3.13 -2.03
CA GLY A 28 5.24 -4.56 -2.18
C GLY A 28 6.59 -5.27 -2.15
N ILE A 29 6.68 -6.34 -1.40
CA ILE A 29 7.86 -7.20 -1.30
C ILE A 29 7.49 -8.62 -1.67
N PHE A 30 8.28 -9.22 -2.57
CA PHE A 30 8.15 -10.60 -2.99
C PHE A 30 9.44 -11.36 -2.63
N THR A 31 9.32 -12.64 -2.30
CA THR A 31 10.49 -13.52 -2.25
C THR A 31 11.04 -13.74 -3.64
N TYR A 32 12.34 -13.93 -3.74
CA TYR A 32 12.96 -14.31 -5.03
C TYR A 32 12.38 -15.64 -5.51
N SER A 33 12.04 -15.69 -6.78
CA SER A 33 11.63 -16.87 -7.52
C SER A 33 12.53 -17.01 -8.74
N ARG A 34 12.98 -18.22 -9.01
CA ARG A 34 13.87 -18.52 -10.13
C ARG A 34 13.07 -18.56 -11.44
N GLU A 35 13.35 -17.63 -12.35
CA GLU A 35 12.60 -17.46 -13.60
C GLU A 35 13.52 -17.64 -14.80
N GLU A 36 13.14 -18.53 -15.73
CA GLU A 36 13.86 -18.78 -16.97
C GLU A 36 14.01 -17.49 -17.80
N GLY A 37 15.14 -17.36 -18.49
CA GLY A 37 15.44 -16.21 -19.35
C GLY A 37 15.89 -14.95 -18.62
N THR A 38 16.11 -15.03 -17.31
CA THR A 38 16.69 -13.94 -16.51
C THR A 38 18.16 -14.23 -16.19
N ALA A 39 18.95 -13.16 -16.00
CA ALA A 39 20.36 -13.31 -15.58
C ALA A 39 20.48 -14.01 -14.21
N ALA A 40 19.51 -13.85 -13.34
CA ALA A 40 19.50 -14.50 -12.03
C ALA A 40 19.19 -16.00 -12.08
N TYR A 41 18.68 -16.51 -13.19
CA TYR A 41 18.37 -17.93 -13.35
C TYR A 41 19.58 -18.83 -13.17
N ASP A 42 20.76 -18.39 -13.66
CA ASP A 42 22.02 -19.12 -13.61
C ASP A 42 22.80 -18.89 -12.31
N MET A 43 22.33 -18.00 -11.44
CA MET A 43 22.96 -17.76 -10.14
C MET A 43 22.64 -18.88 -9.15
N ASP A 44 23.51 -19.05 -8.16
CA ASP A 44 23.28 -19.99 -7.06
C ASP A 44 22.23 -19.44 -6.10
N ASP A 45 21.04 -20.03 -6.10
CA ASP A 45 19.95 -19.68 -5.19
C ASP A 45 20.19 -20.29 -3.81
N ASN A 46 21.17 -19.75 -3.11
CA ASN A 46 21.70 -20.23 -1.84
C ASN A 46 20.96 -19.73 -0.59
N VAL A 47 19.93 -18.88 -0.76
CA VAL A 47 19.10 -18.42 0.36
C VAL A 47 17.91 -19.37 0.54
N PRO A 48 17.79 -20.07 1.68
CA PRO A 48 16.68 -20.98 1.93
C PRO A 48 15.33 -20.27 1.86
N GLN A 49 14.27 -20.97 1.43
CA GLN A 49 12.93 -20.39 1.29
C GLN A 49 12.41 -19.78 2.61
N GLU A 50 12.65 -20.44 3.73
CA GLU A 50 12.25 -19.92 5.05
C GLU A 50 12.94 -18.59 5.38
N GLU A 51 14.21 -18.45 4.98
CA GLU A 51 14.97 -17.21 5.18
C GLU A 51 14.47 -16.10 4.23
N LYS A 52 14.11 -16.41 2.98
CA LYS A 52 13.47 -15.45 2.08
C LYS A 52 12.17 -14.93 2.67
N GLU A 53 11.32 -15.80 3.21
CA GLU A 53 10.06 -15.43 3.86
C GLU A 53 10.28 -14.60 5.12
N ARG A 54 11.28 -14.94 5.93
CA ARG A 54 11.66 -14.16 7.11
C ARG A 54 12.07 -12.74 6.73
N ARG A 55 12.93 -12.59 5.72
CA ARG A 55 13.39 -11.29 5.22
C ARG A 55 12.24 -10.47 4.63
N ARG A 56 11.40 -11.11 3.83
CA ARG A 56 10.19 -10.47 3.28
C ARG A 56 9.29 -9.93 4.40
N LYS A 57 9.00 -10.79 5.39
CA LYS A 57 8.14 -10.41 6.52
C LYS A 57 8.71 -9.24 7.32
N GLU A 58 10.00 -9.24 7.59
CA GLU A 58 10.66 -8.19 8.36
C GLU A 58 10.51 -6.81 7.68
N ILE A 59 10.69 -6.74 6.35
CA ILE A 59 10.48 -5.50 5.60
C ILE A 59 8.99 -5.13 5.55
N MET A 60 8.10 -6.10 5.37
CA MET A 60 6.65 -5.85 5.35
C MET A 60 6.14 -5.32 6.69
N ASP A 61 6.59 -5.88 7.80
CA ASP A 61 6.23 -5.42 9.16
C ASP A 61 6.68 -3.96 9.38
N ALA A 62 7.90 -3.61 8.95
CA ALA A 62 8.39 -2.24 9.01
C ALA A 62 7.57 -1.28 8.14
N GLN A 63 7.23 -1.70 6.91
CA GLN A 63 6.41 -0.91 5.99
C GLN A 63 4.98 -0.73 6.50
N GLU A 64 4.39 -1.73 7.14
CA GLU A 64 3.04 -1.61 7.72
C GLU A 64 2.98 -0.51 8.77
N ILE A 65 3.94 -0.46 9.67
CA ILE A 65 4.03 0.59 10.70
C ILE A 65 4.18 1.97 10.05
N ILE A 66 5.03 2.10 9.04
CA ILE A 66 5.23 3.33 8.28
C ILE A 66 3.93 3.73 7.57
N GLY A 67 3.27 2.80 6.90
CA GLY A 67 2.02 3.03 6.17
C GLY A 67 0.91 3.53 7.08
N ILE A 68 0.71 2.92 8.22
CA ILE A 68 -0.27 3.37 9.24
C ILE A 68 0.04 4.79 9.71
N SER A 69 1.30 5.07 10.02
CA SER A 69 1.74 6.40 10.44
C SER A 69 1.47 7.48 9.38
N LEU A 70 1.70 7.15 8.09
CA LEU A 70 1.44 8.07 6.98
C LEU A 70 -0.05 8.29 6.74
N LEU A 71 -0.87 7.24 6.85
CA LEU A 71 -2.33 7.36 6.74
C LEU A 71 -2.91 8.23 7.84
N GLN A 72 -2.44 8.11 9.08
CA GLN A 72 -2.88 8.95 10.18
C GLN A 72 -2.63 10.44 9.95
N LYS A 73 -1.58 10.79 9.22
CA LYS A 73 -1.29 12.18 8.83
C LYS A 73 -2.26 12.74 7.79
N GLU A 74 -2.99 11.87 7.09
CA GLU A 74 -4.02 12.30 6.14
C GLU A 74 -5.31 12.80 6.82
N ILE A 75 -5.52 12.49 8.11
CA ILE A 75 -6.67 12.98 8.88
C ILE A 75 -6.65 14.50 8.91
N GLY A 76 -7.80 15.12 8.57
CA GLY A 76 -7.96 16.56 8.46
C GLY A 76 -7.63 17.14 7.08
N THR A 77 -7.00 16.37 6.20
CA THR A 77 -6.74 16.80 4.81
C THR A 77 -8.01 16.74 3.98
N VAL A 78 -8.04 17.55 2.93
CA VAL A 78 -9.09 17.54 1.91
C VAL A 78 -8.50 16.94 0.63
N GLN A 79 -9.15 15.92 0.12
CA GLN A 79 -8.67 15.17 -1.03
C GLN A 79 -9.71 15.09 -2.14
N LYS A 80 -9.25 15.10 -3.39
CA LYS A 80 -10.08 14.80 -4.56
C LYS A 80 -10.13 13.28 -4.72
N VAL A 81 -11.33 12.73 -4.72
CA VAL A 81 -11.58 11.27 -4.78
C VAL A 81 -12.34 10.94 -6.05
N LEU A 82 -11.82 10.01 -6.83
CA LEU A 82 -12.52 9.40 -7.97
C LEU A 82 -13.47 8.34 -7.42
N ILE A 83 -14.75 8.49 -7.69
CA ILE A 83 -15.79 7.57 -7.23
C ILE A 83 -15.81 6.32 -8.11
N GLU A 84 -15.72 5.15 -7.50
CA GLU A 84 -15.72 3.86 -8.21
C GLU A 84 -17.04 3.11 -8.01
N ARG A 85 -17.60 3.15 -6.79
CA ARG A 85 -18.85 2.44 -6.46
C ARG A 85 -19.49 2.95 -5.18
N VAL A 86 -20.68 2.47 -4.90
CA VAL A 86 -21.42 2.67 -3.64
C VAL A 86 -21.44 1.36 -2.87
N ASP A 87 -21.21 1.43 -1.57
CA ASP A 87 -21.42 0.30 -0.68
C ASP A 87 -22.93 0.15 -0.40
N PRO A 88 -23.56 -0.95 -0.82
CA PRO A 88 -25.01 -1.10 -0.68
C PRO A 88 -25.47 -1.23 0.78
N LEU A 89 -24.60 -1.63 1.70
CA LEU A 89 -24.93 -1.80 3.12
C LEU A 89 -24.84 -0.49 3.89
N THR A 90 -23.80 0.29 3.67
CA THR A 90 -23.54 1.53 4.41
C THR A 90 -23.98 2.78 3.67
N GLN A 91 -24.29 2.67 2.37
CA GLN A 91 -24.57 3.80 1.47
C GLN A 91 -23.42 4.80 1.34
N MET A 92 -22.26 4.44 1.82
CA MET A 92 -21.04 5.22 1.61
C MET A 92 -20.53 5.04 0.18
N TYR A 93 -20.03 6.12 -0.39
CA TYR A 93 -19.29 6.05 -1.64
C TYR A 93 -17.87 5.56 -1.40
N ILE A 94 -17.39 4.75 -2.31
CA ILE A 94 -16.05 4.17 -2.28
C ILE A 94 -15.30 4.63 -3.52
N GLY A 95 -14.10 5.14 -3.32
CA GLY A 95 -13.25 5.60 -4.39
C GLY A 95 -11.79 5.63 -4.00
N ARG A 96 -11.00 6.31 -4.80
CA ARG A 96 -9.55 6.43 -4.59
C ARG A 96 -9.07 7.86 -4.79
N SER A 97 -8.08 8.26 -4.02
CA SER A 97 -7.34 9.51 -4.23
C SER A 97 -6.18 9.29 -5.20
N ALA A 98 -5.52 10.37 -5.60
CA ALA A 98 -4.37 10.31 -6.51
C ALA A 98 -3.17 9.49 -5.97
N LYS A 99 -3.13 9.22 -4.66
CA LYS A 99 -2.07 8.44 -4.01
C LYS A 99 -2.36 6.94 -3.97
N MET A 100 -3.50 6.49 -4.48
CA MET A 100 -3.97 5.10 -4.39
C MET A 100 -4.02 4.46 -5.76
N ALA A 101 -3.51 3.23 -5.86
CA ALA A 101 -3.62 2.43 -7.06
C ALA A 101 -5.09 1.99 -7.33
N PRO A 102 -5.45 1.72 -8.58
CA PRO A 102 -6.76 1.16 -8.91
C PRO A 102 -6.97 -0.24 -8.29
N ASP A 103 -8.19 -0.74 -8.42
CA ASP A 103 -8.58 -2.09 -8.00
C ASP A 103 -8.40 -2.39 -6.51
N ASN A 104 -8.43 -1.35 -5.68
CA ASN A 104 -8.37 -1.45 -4.22
C ASN A 104 -7.07 -2.09 -3.69
N VAL A 105 -6.00 -2.07 -4.47
CA VAL A 105 -4.70 -2.66 -4.09
C VAL A 105 -4.11 -1.97 -2.86
N ASP A 106 -4.23 -0.64 -2.80
CA ASP A 106 -3.68 0.20 -1.73
C ASP A 106 -4.71 0.62 -0.67
N GLY A 107 -5.88 0.01 -0.66
CA GLY A 107 -7.01 0.49 0.11
C GLY A 107 -7.85 1.51 -0.67
N ASN A 108 -8.80 2.15 0.00
CA ASN A 108 -9.74 3.08 -0.61
C ASN A 108 -10.10 4.25 0.31
N VAL A 109 -10.78 5.22 -0.25
CA VAL A 109 -11.46 6.29 0.50
C VAL A 109 -12.95 5.97 0.54
N ARG A 110 -13.53 5.93 1.73
CA ARG A 110 -14.97 5.77 1.97
C ARG A 110 -15.52 7.04 2.55
N PHE A 111 -16.61 7.55 2.01
CA PHE A 111 -17.13 8.81 2.47
C PHE A 111 -18.65 8.90 2.39
N HIS A 112 -19.22 9.75 3.25
CA HIS A 112 -20.61 10.13 3.20
C HIS A 112 -20.79 11.25 2.16
N PRO A 113 -21.68 11.08 1.17
CA PRO A 113 -21.87 12.08 0.13
C PRO A 113 -22.74 13.24 0.62
N LEU A 114 -22.58 14.42 0.02
CA LEU A 114 -23.52 15.55 0.15
C LEU A 114 -24.66 15.47 -0.88
N LYS A 115 -24.42 14.76 -1.98
CA LYS A 115 -25.38 14.60 -3.10
C LYS A 115 -25.12 13.27 -3.78
N ASP A 116 -26.06 12.88 -4.64
CA ASP A 116 -25.88 11.69 -5.46
C ASP A 116 -24.79 11.90 -6.53
N HIS A 117 -23.99 10.89 -6.72
CA HIS A 117 -22.93 10.82 -7.72
C HIS A 117 -23.03 9.55 -8.55
N GLN A 118 -22.43 9.59 -9.72
CA GLN A 118 -22.24 8.41 -10.56
C GLN A 118 -20.76 7.94 -10.49
N PRO A 119 -20.52 6.62 -10.65
CA PRO A 119 -19.15 6.12 -10.81
C PRO A 119 -18.42 6.87 -11.95
N GLY A 120 -17.17 7.24 -11.72
CA GLY A 120 -16.36 8.05 -12.62
C GLY A 120 -16.38 9.55 -12.32
N GLU A 121 -17.29 10.02 -11.47
CA GLU A 121 -17.27 11.41 -10.98
C GLU A 121 -16.22 11.61 -9.90
N PHE A 122 -15.90 12.86 -9.64
CA PHE A 122 -15.01 13.26 -8.56
C PHE A 122 -15.78 13.96 -7.44
N ALA A 123 -15.42 13.63 -6.21
CA ALA A 123 -15.87 14.34 -5.02
C ALA A 123 -14.68 14.94 -4.26
N THR A 124 -14.93 16.01 -3.53
CA THR A 124 -13.98 16.62 -2.60
C THR A 124 -14.29 16.10 -1.21
N VAL A 125 -13.35 15.36 -0.59
CA VAL A 125 -13.59 14.64 0.66
C VAL A 125 -12.61 15.11 1.73
N LYS A 126 -13.14 15.51 2.89
CA LYS A 126 -12.35 15.76 4.09
C LYS A 126 -12.18 14.46 4.85
N ILE A 127 -10.94 14.05 5.04
CA ILE A 127 -10.60 12.81 5.75
C ILE A 127 -10.76 13.02 7.25
N THR A 128 -11.53 12.16 7.89
CA THR A 128 -11.84 12.26 9.33
C THR A 128 -11.29 11.10 10.15
N LYS A 129 -11.07 9.94 9.51
CA LYS A 129 -10.68 8.72 10.21
C LYS A 129 -9.87 7.79 9.29
N VAL A 130 -9.04 6.94 9.91
CA VAL A 130 -8.36 5.82 9.27
C VAL A 130 -8.96 4.51 9.79
N SER A 131 -9.19 3.56 8.89
CA SER A 131 -9.67 2.21 9.23
C SER A 131 -8.87 1.18 8.41
N GLY A 132 -7.92 0.51 9.05
CA GLY A 132 -6.98 -0.37 8.36
C GLY A 132 -6.16 0.40 7.32
N ALA A 133 -6.22 -0.03 6.08
CA ALA A 133 -5.59 0.65 4.94
C ALA A 133 -6.50 1.71 4.28
N ASN A 134 -7.71 1.91 4.80
CA ASN A 134 -8.71 2.80 4.21
C ASN A 134 -8.78 4.14 4.94
N LEU A 135 -9.09 5.18 4.19
CA LEU A 135 -9.45 6.50 4.70
C LEU A 135 -10.97 6.63 4.74
N ILE A 136 -11.47 7.26 5.79
CA ILE A 136 -12.90 7.55 5.93
C ILE A 136 -13.05 9.07 6.03
N GLY A 137 -14.08 9.61 5.40
CA GLY A 137 -14.34 11.03 5.42
C GLY A 137 -15.76 11.41 5.05
N ASP A 138 -15.94 12.70 4.87
CA ASP A 138 -17.19 13.31 4.47
C ASP A 138 -16.95 14.20 3.25
N GLU A 139 -17.88 14.17 2.30
CA GLU A 139 -17.82 15.10 1.18
C GLU A 139 -17.99 16.53 1.70
N VAL A 140 -17.22 17.45 1.13
CA VAL A 140 -17.28 18.89 1.42
C VAL A 140 -17.55 19.67 0.14
N ALA A 141 -18.17 20.80 0.34
CA ALA A 141 -18.52 21.69 -0.78
C ALA A 141 -17.28 22.31 -1.45
#